data_ce367a5c49d0e0076c10b8b4ec1cbc88
#
_entry.id   ce367a5c49d0e0076c10b8b4ec1cbc88
#
_cell.length_a   1.000
_cell.length_b   1.000
_cell.length_c   1.000
_cell.angle_alpha   90.00
_cell.angle_beta   90.00
_cell.angle_gamma   90.00
#
_symmetry.space_group_name_H-M   'P 1'
#
loop_
_entity.id
_entity.type
_entity.pdbx_description
1 polymer ?
#
loop_
_entity_poly.entity_id
_entity_poly.type
_entity_poly.pdbx_seq_one_letter_code
_entity_poly.pdbx_strand_id
1 'polypeptide(L)'
;MPFPLDHYIEASHVDYKERLEEKKPRSWLKSVSAFANTEGGRLIFGVKNEPREVVGLENPQAVVSRLTELIKVRIDPTPRYRVREVEIEGKSCVDLEVQDGPAYPYYYAFDGSHTAYVRHGDQSEEATSRELNELILQGMNQTFDALPSSYRVGDVSFTLLAATFKTLKKEDFDLEKDLPSAGLVTDDGQITNGGLLLCDQGVLKQSRIFCTRWKGNYKGSIEEDALDDKEFQGASLITLLQNAEDFVRNNSKNPWSIRGMTREERSDYPYKAVREVLVNALIHRNYQILGSEIHVEVFDDRLEITSPGGMMNGRRVQDMDIRHIPSMRRNQVISDVFSRLGFMERRGSGIDRILNSYVEVAQKPTFYSDSDFFIVTLPNRSVATPAQVSMESVVSGAESAETSAEGAETSTVLHGMSTDAEVSELCKRLDNTRLTASTKERTLELFKRYRYQYQFCSINVAQLYGVQKSRASSIIKNLIKHGLVTSPEYGVYQFVKK
;
A
#
# COMPACT_ATOMS: atom_id res chain seq x y z
N MET A 1 -4.48 -18.58 32.06
CA MET A 1 -5.62 -18.23 31.17
C MET A 1 -5.57 -19.15 29.98
N PRO A 2 -6.66 -19.80 29.57
CA PRO A 2 -6.65 -20.64 28.39
C PRO A 2 -6.26 -19.81 27.16
N PHE A 3 -5.43 -20.36 26.31
CA PHE A 3 -4.91 -19.73 25.10
C PHE A 3 -6.00 -19.86 24.03
N PRO A 4 -6.66 -18.76 23.60
CA PRO A 4 -7.76 -18.87 22.64
C PRO A 4 -7.20 -19.09 21.24
N LEU A 5 -7.40 -20.28 20.67
CA LEU A 5 -7.09 -20.60 19.26
C LEU A 5 -7.86 -19.73 18.26
N ASP A 6 -9.05 -19.27 18.64
CA ASP A 6 -9.92 -18.47 17.77
C ASP A 6 -9.35 -17.08 17.44
N HIS A 7 -8.29 -16.61 18.14
CA HIS A 7 -7.64 -15.32 17.87
C HIS A 7 -6.47 -15.40 16.87
N TYR A 8 -6.06 -16.61 16.47
CA TYR A 8 -4.96 -16.80 15.52
C TYR A 8 -5.45 -17.57 14.28
N ILE A 9 -6.22 -16.90 13.43
CA ILE A 9 -6.29 -17.27 12.03
C ILE A 9 -4.85 -17.23 11.52
N GLU A 10 -4.44 -18.19 10.66
CA GLU A 10 -3.15 -18.12 9.96
C GLU A 10 -3.02 -16.74 9.30
N ALA A 11 -2.48 -15.83 10.08
CA ALA A 11 -2.07 -14.52 9.68
C ALA A 11 -0.57 -14.61 9.38
N SER A 12 -0.03 -13.61 8.72
CA SER A 12 1.41 -13.51 8.40
C SER A 12 2.36 -13.75 9.60
N HIS A 13 1.83 -13.79 10.83
CA HIS A 13 2.58 -13.85 12.09
C HIS A 13 2.51 -15.18 12.86
N VAL A 14 1.80 -16.19 12.38
CA VAL A 14 1.68 -17.50 13.09
C VAL A 14 1.89 -18.65 12.13
N ASP A 15 2.67 -19.64 12.55
CA ASP A 15 2.89 -20.90 11.85
C ASP A 15 2.64 -22.07 12.82
N TYR A 16 1.94 -23.12 12.38
CA TYR A 16 1.59 -24.29 13.18
C TYR A 16 2.42 -25.50 12.78
N LYS A 17 2.86 -26.29 13.76
CA LYS A 17 3.61 -27.52 13.54
C LYS A 17 3.04 -28.63 14.44
N GLU A 18 2.68 -29.76 13.83
CA GLU A 18 2.17 -30.91 14.56
C GLU A 18 3.20 -31.43 15.60
N ARG A 19 4.49 -31.41 15.21
CA ARG A 19 5.59 -31.90 16.04
C ARG A 19 6.90 -31.21 15.65
N LEU A 20 7.93 -31.36 16.47
CA LEU A 20 9.28 -30.90 16.14
C LEU A 20 9.94 -31.87 15.12
N GLU A 21 10.21 -31.40 13.93
CA GLU A 21 10.91 -32.16 12.89
C GLU A 21 12.44 -32.02 13.08
N GLU A 22 13.03 -32.85 13.94
CA GLU A 22 14.46 -32.82 14.23
C GLU A 22 15.35 -33.22 13.06
N LYS A 23 14.90 -34.21 12.26
CA LYS A 23 15.65 -34.69 11.08
C LYS A 23 15.59 -33.73 9.89
N LYS A 24 14.61 -32.82 9.86
CA LYS A 24 14.44 -31.83 8.83
C LYS A 24 14.22 -30.42 9.45
N PRO A 25 15.18 -29.91 10.22
CA PRO A 25 14.98 -28.69 11.01
C PRO A 25 14.72 -27.45 10.13
N ARG A 26 15.16 -27.47 8.85
CA ARG A 26 14.85 -26.39 7.88
C ARG A 26 13.33 -26.16 7.71
N SER A 27 12.49 -27.19 7.89
CA SER A 27 11.02 -27.10 7.71
C SER A 27 10.36 -26.05 8.63
N TRP A 28 10.95 -25.79 9.78
CA TRP A 28 10.45 -24.81 10.76
C TRP A 28 11.48 -23.70 11.07
N LEU A 29 12.80 -23.93 10.96
CA LEU A 29 13.81 -22.89 11.17
C LEU A 29 13.78 -21.81 10.09
N LYS A 30 13.32 -22.13 8.88
CA LYS A 30 13.06 -21.11 7.86
C LYS A 30 12.03 -20.08 8.37
N SER A 31 11.01 -20.50 9.12
CA SER A 31 10.03 -19.59 9.70
C SER A 31 10.64 -18.77 10.84
N VAL A 32 11.57 -19.32 11.61
CA VAL A 32 12.33 -18.56 12.63
C VAL A 32 13.16 -17.45 11.96
N SER A 33 13.90 -17.77 10.89
CA SER A 33 14.64 -16.78 10.10
C SER A 33 13.70 -15.72 9.52
N ALA A 34 12.61 -16.16 8.89
CA ALA A 34 11.64 -15.26 8.26
C ALA A 34 10.98 -14.30 9.29
N PHE A 35 10.57 -14.78 10.45
CA PHE A 35 10.01 -13.94 11.51
C PHE A 35 11.04 -12.96 12.05
N ALA A 36 12.29 -13.39 12.26
CA ALA A 36 13.35 -12.50 12.74
C ALA A 36 13.70 -11.39 11.71
N ASN A 37 13.53 -11.67 10.43
CA ASN A 37 13.79 -10.74 9.31
C ASN A 37 12.59 -9.85 8.95
N THR A 38 11.42 -10.07 9.58
CA THR A 38 10.21 -9.29 9.30
C THR A 38 9.66 -8.66 10.59
N GLU A 39 8.42 -8.95 10.97
CA GLU A 39 7.76 -8.31 12.12
C GLU A 39 7.75 -9.18 13.38
N GLY A 40 8.54 -10.23 13.39
CA GLY A 40 8.41 -11.26 14.39
C GLY A 40 7.24 -12.20 14.08
N GLY A 41 7.02 -13.16 14.96
CA GLY A 41 5.94 -14.13 14.79
C GLY A 41 6.03 -15.28 15.78
N ARG A 42 5.15 -16.25 15.60
CA ARG A 42 5.01 -17.39 16.50
C ARG A 42 4.99 -18.70 15.75
N LEU A 43 5.70 -19.69 16.29
CA LEU A 43 5.51 -21.10 15.91
C LEU A 43 4.89 -21.84 17.07
N ILE A 44 3.77 -22.50 16.83
CA ILE A 44 3.06 -23.29 17.83
C ILE A 44 3.22 -24.78 17.48
N PHE A 45 3.91 -25.51 18.34
CA PHE A 45 4.13 -26.94 18.18
C PHE A 45 3.10 -27.74 18.99
N GLY A 46 2.59 -28.82 18.43
CA GLY A 46 1.49 -29.61 18.99
C GLY A 46 0.14 -29.31 18.33
N VAL A 47 0.14 -28.55 17.22
CA VAL A 47 -1.05 -28.21 16.45
C VAL A 47 -0.83 -28.60 14.99
N LYS A 48 -1.73 -29.40 14.45
CA LYS A 48 -1.80 -29.73 13.02
C LYS A 48 -2.45 -28.58 12.25
N ASN A 49 -1.93 -28.27 11.08
CA ASN A 49 -2.41 -27.12 10.32
C ASN A 49 -3.68 -27.43 9.50
N GLU A 50 -3.73 -28.56 8.79
CA GLU A 50 -4.84 -28.94 7.92
C GLU A 50 -5.29 -30.40 8.16
N PRO A 51 -6.49 -30.66 8.69
CA PRO A 51 -7.39 -29.69 9.35
C PRO A 51 -6.74 -29.16 10.63
N ARG A 52 -7.11 -27.95 11.05
CA ARG A 52 -6.56 -27.38 12.31
C ARG A 52 -7.05 -28.22 13.49
N GLU A 53 -6.14 -28.91 14.13
CA GLU A 53 -6.40 -29.80 15.25
C GLU A 53 -5.27 -29.73 16.27
N VAL A 54 -5.61 -29.55 17.54
CA VAL A 54 -4.63 -29.65 18.62
C VAL A 54 -4.34 -31.11 18.88
N VAL A 55 -3.11 -31.55 18.60
CA VAL A 55 -2.69 -32.94 18.86
C VAL A 55 -1.96 -33.09 20.20
N GLY A 56 -1.29 -32.00 20.64
CA GLY A 56 -0.45 -31.97 21.85
C GLY A 56 0.92 -32.61 21.64
N LEU A 57 1.78 -32.48 22.62
CA LEU A 57 3.15 -33.01 22.63
C LEU A 57 3.32 -33.95 23.83
N GLU A 58 3.95 -35.10 23.63
CA GLU A 58 4.21 -36.09 24.73
C GLU A 58 5.24 -35.55 25.76
N ASN A 59 6.27 -34.84 25.30
CA ASN A 59 7.31 -34.27 26.15
C ASN A 59 7.66 -32.83 25.75
N PRO A 60 6.87 -31.82 26.17
CA PRO A 60 7.09 -30.41 25.84
C PRO A 60 8.45 -29.88 26.27
N GLN A 61 8.97 -30.31 27.41
CA GLN A 61 10.25 -29.85 27.95
C GLN A 61 11.44 -30.30 27.08
N ALA A 62 11.38 -31.53 26.56
CA ALA A 62 12.39 -32.01 25.61
C ALA A 62 12.34 -31.19 24.30
N VAL A 63 11.13 -30.87 23.83
CA VAL A 63 10.93 -30.00 22.66
C VAL A 63 11.50 -28.60 22.88
N VAL A 64 11.24 -27.96 24.02
CA VAL A 64 11.81 -26.66 24.42
C VAL A 64 13.34 -26.68 24.39
N SER A 65 13.96 -27.70 24.99
CA SER A 65 15.42 -27.84 25.02
C SER A 65 16.00 -27.97 23.61
N ARG A 66 15.39 -28.82 22.80
CA ARG A 66 15.85 -29.09 21.43
C ARG A 66 15.64 -27.89 20.48
N LEU A 67 14.53 -27.17 20.60
CA LEU A 67 14.30 -25.92 19.87
C LEU A 67 15.42 -24.91 20.17
N THR A 68 15.71 -24.70 21.46
CA THR A 68 16.73 -23.74 21.88
C THR A 68 18.12 -24.11 21.34
N GLU A 69 18.47 -25.39 21.34
CA GLU A 69 19.75 -25.89 20.83
C GLU A 69 19.84 -25.65 19.30
N LEU A 70 18.79 -26.06 18.56
CA LEU A 70 18.79 -25.95 17.10
C LEU A 70 18.77 -24.50 16.60
N ILE A 71 18.04 -23.60 17.28
CA ILE A 71 18.05 -22.17 16.93
C ILE A 71 19.46 -21.60 17.10
N LYS A 72 20.13 -21.86 18.23
CA LYS A 72 21.48 -21.37 18.49
C LYS A 72 22.52 -21.85 17.49
N VAL A 73 22.38 -23.08 16.99
CA VAL A 73 23.34 -23.70 16.07
C VAL A 73 23.05 -23.36 14.60
N ARG A 74 21.80 -23.06 14.27
CA ARG A 74 21.33 -22.99 12.89
C ARG A 74 20.81 -21.62 12.46
N ILE A 75 20.64 -20.68 13.36
CA ILE A 75 20.23 -19.32 13.02
C ILE A 75 21.35 -18.36 13.42
N ASP A 76 21.90 -17.66 12.45
CA ASP A 76 22.99 -16.70 12.60
C ASP A 76 22.63 -15.34 12.02
N PRO A 77 22.73 -14.26 12.80
CA PRO A 77 22.90 -14.25 14.26
C PRO A 77 21.68 -14.83 14.99
N THR A 78 21.86 -15.24 16.24
CA THR A 78 20.74 -15.78 17.03
C THR A 78 19.71 -14.68 17.31
N PRO A 79 18.43 -14.85 16.93
CA PRO A 79 17.39 -13.84 17.14
C PRO A 79 16.97 -13.77 18.60
N ARG A 80 16.22 -12.72 18.95
CA ARG A 80 15.51 -12.67 20.24
C ARG A 80 14.27 -13.55 20.16
N TYR A 81 14.13 -14.49 21.08
CA TYR A 81 12.96 -15.37 21.14
C TYR A 81 12.60 -15.76 22.58
N ARG A 82 11.35 -16.20 22.74
CA ARG A 82 10.84 -16.80 23.98
C ARG A 82 10.21 -18.13 23.65
N VAL A 83 10.49 -19.14 24.46
CA VAL A 83 9.86 -20.46 24.37
C VAL A 83 9.08 -20.71 25.64
N ARG A 84 7.82 -21.11 25.50
CA ARG A 84 6.93 -21.40 26.61
C ARG A 84 6.16 -22.68 26.36
N GLU A 85 5.99 -23.49 27.40
CA GLU A 85 4.97 -24.52 27.46
C GLU A 85 3.61 -23.84 27.66
N VAL A 86 2.61 -24.20 26.86
CA VAL A 86 1.25 -23.67 26.91
C VAL A 86 0.26 -24.81 26.82
N GLU A 87 -0.87 -24.68 27.50
CA GLU A 87 -1.98 -25.62 27.40
C GLU A 87 -3.02 -25.08 26.42
N ILE A 88 -3.34 -25.87 25.38
CA ILE A 88 -4.33 -25.55 24.37
C ILE A 88 -5.32 -26.72 24.33
N GLU A 89 -6.60 -26.45 24.56
CA GLU A 89 -7.68 -27.46 24.56
C GLU A 89 -7.35 -28.67 25.48
N GLY A 90 -6.71 -28.42 26.63
CA GLY A 90 -6.35 -29.46 27.60
C GLY A 90 -5.14 -30.32 27.18
N LYS A 91 -4.40 -29.94 26.13
CA LYS A 91 -3.20 -30.63 25.66
C LYS A 91 -1.98 -29.73 25.76
N SER A 92 -0.85 -30.31 26.16
CA SER A 92 0.41 -29.57 26.24
C SER A 92 1.00 -29.29 24.87
N CYS A 93 1.29 -27.99 24.61
CA CYS A 93 1.89 -27.48 23.39
C CYS A 93 3.10 -26.60 23.73
N VAL A 94 3.89 -26.23 22.73
CA VAL A 94 5.02 -25.30 22.89
C VAL A 94 4.81 -24.11 21.97
N ASP A 95 4.86 -22.91 22.56
CA ASP A 95 4.80 -21.61 21.89
C ASP A 95 6.21 -21.01 21.80
N LEU A 96 6.72 -20.89 20.58
CA LEU A 96 7.97 -20.20 20.26
C LEU A 96 7.63 -18.84 19.65
N GLU A 97 7.82 -17.78 20.42
CA GLU A 97 7.69 -16.39 20.01
C GLU A 97 9.05 -15.86 19.53
N VAL A 98 9.17 -15.50 18.27
CA VAL A 98 10.35 -14.90 17.67
C VAL A 98 10.10 -13.41 17.50
N GLN A 99 11.01 -12.59 17.99
CA GLN A 99 10.95 -11.14 17.84
C GLN A 99 11.79 -10.70 16.64
N ASP A 100 11.37 -9.65 15.97
CA ASP A 100 12.25 -8.91 15.08
C ASP A 100 13.45 -8.35 15.87
N GLY A 101 14.55 -8.15 15.22
CA GLY A 101 15.76 -7.69 15.91
C GLY A 101 16.62 -6.79 15.01
N PRO A 102 17.56 -6.03 15.60
CA PRO A 102 18.36 -5.06 14.87
C PRO A 102 19.53 -5.66 14.08
N ALA A 103 19.83 -6.97 14.25
CA ALA A 103 21.01 -7.60 13.69
C ALA A 103 20.73 -8.32 12.35
N TYR A 104 19.93 -7.68 11.50
CA TYR A 104 19.65 -8.21 10.16
C TYR A 104 20.90 -8.40 9.30
N PRO A 105 20.92 -9.38 8.34
CA PRO A 105 19.95 -10.45 8.14
C PRO A 105 20.15 -11.62 9.11
N TYR A 106 19.06 -12.27 9.51
CA TYR A 106 19.08 -13.52 10.27
C TYR A 106 19.04 -14.69 9.30
N TYR A 107 20.13 -15.42 9.20
CA TYR A 107 20.29 -16.52 8.24
C TYR A 107 19.95 -17.87 8.88
N TYR A 108 19.35 -18.76 8.12
CA TYR A 108 19.45 -20.19 8.37
C TYR A 108 20.83 -20.66 7.87
N ALA A 109 21.68 -21.11 8.78
CA ALA A 109 23.04 -21.55 8.51
C ALA A 109 23.12 -23.08 8.59
N PHE A 110 23.57 -23.70 7.50
CA PHE A 110 23.78 -25.13 7.44
C PHE A 110 24.82 -25.50 6.38
N ASP A 111 25.79 -26.31 6.74
CA ASP A 111 26.81 -26.87 5.83
C ASP A 111 27.52 -25.79 4.98
N GLY A 112 27.94 -24.71 5.63
CA GLY A 112 28.60 -23.57 4.97
C GLY A 112 27.67 -22.65 4.15
N SER A 113 26.39 -22.99 4.05
CA SER A 113 25.39 -22.16 3.37
C SER A 113 24.66 -21.26 4.37
N HIS A 114 24.39 -20.01 3.95
CA HIS A 114 23.63 -19.01 4.70
C HIS A 114 22.46 -18.53 3.85
N THR A 115 21.25 -18.85 4.25
CA THR A 115 20.03 -18.49 3.52
C THR A 115 19.15 -17.63 4.43
N ALA A 116 18.90 -16.37 4.02
CA ALA A 116 17.92 -15.53 4.67
C ALA A 116 16.50 -15.86 4.15
N TYR A 117 15.53 -15.93 5.08
CA TYR A 117 14.13 -16.09 4.73
C TYR A 117 13.36 -14.84 5.14
N VAL A 118 12.31 -14.55 4.37
CA VAL A 118 11.35 -13.46 4.64
C VAL A 118 9.93 -14.01 4.64
N ARG A 119 8.99 -13.27 5.21
CA ARG A 119 7.60 -13.69 5.30
C ARG A 119 6.77 -13.01 4.22
N HIS A 120 6.16 -13.78 3.31
CA HIS A 120 5.20 -13.34 2.32
C HIS A 120 3.84 -13.98 2.63
N GLY A 121 2.94 -13.20 3.25
CA GLY A 121 1.67 -13.74 3.75
C GLY A 121 1.89 -14.82 4.79
N ASP A 122 1.39 -16.03 4.54
CA ASP A 122 1.53 -17.22 5.39
C ASP A 122 2.77 -18.08 5.07
N GLN A 123 3.59 -17.69 4.08
CA GLN A 123 4.75 -18.47 3.62
C GLN A 123 6.08 -17.85 4.03
N SER A 124 7.04 -18.71 4.38
CA SER A 124 8.44 -18.35 4.60
C SER A 124 9.24 -18.74 3.37
N GLU A 125 9.68 -17.74 2.60
CA GLU A 125 10.39 -17.87 1.33
C GLU A 125 11.82 -17.37 1.44
N GLU A 126 12.70 -17.83 0.55
CA GLU A 126 14.06 -17.32 0.47
C GLU A 126 14.03 -15.86 0.02
N ALA A 127 14.75 -15.00 0.73
CA ALA A 127 14.85 -13.60 0.39
C ALA A 127 15.44 -13.44 -1.02
N THR A 128 14.78 -12.65 -1.86
CA THR A 128 15.32 -12.23 -3.14
C THR A 128 16.59 -11.42 -2.94
N SER A 129 17.41 -11.26 -3.99
CA SER A 129 18.64 -10.44 -3.92
C SER A 129 18.34 -9.00 -3.46
N ARG A 130 17.18 -8.44 -3.84
CA ARG A 130 16.73 -7.11 -3.42
C ARG A 130 16.44 -7.07 -1.92
N GLU A 131 15.62 -7.98 -1.45
CA GLU A 131 15.25 -8.08 -0.03
C GLU A 131 16.47 -8.34 0.86
N LEU A 132 17.38 -9.19 0.40
CA LEU A 132 18.64 -9.42 1.10
C LEU A 132 19.47 -8.14 1.21
N ASN A 133 19.58 -7.36 0.15
CA ASN A 133 20.29 -6.07 0.18
C ASN A 133 19.60 -5.09 1.15
N GLU A 134 18.27 -5.04 1.18
CA GLU A 134 17.52 -4.21 2.12
C GLU A 134 17.80 -4.64 3.58
N LEU A 135 17.77 -5.93 3.86
CA LEU A 135 18.09 -6.47 5.19
C LEU A 135 19.54 -6.15 5.60
N ILE A 136 20.50 -6.27 4.69
CA ILE A 136 21.91 -5.92 4.94
C ILE A 136 22.02 -4.44 5.31
N LEU A 137 21.43 -3.55 4.53
CA LEU A 137 21.45 -2.12 4.81
C LEU A 137 20.80 -1.80 6.17
N GLN A 138 19.67 -2.43 6.47
CA GLN A 138 19.00 -2.29 7.74
C GLN A 138 19.86 -2.75 8.93
N GLY A 139 20.56 -3.89 8.78
CA GLY A 139 21.50 -4.39 9.79
C GLY A 139 22.70 -3.50 9.99
N MET A 140 23.15 -2.80 8.96
CA MET A 140 24.20 -1.78 9.01
C MET A 140 23.71 -0.43 9.50
N ASN A 141 22.40 -0.28 9.77
CA ASN A 141 21.74 0.98 10.09
C ASN A 141 21.99 2.06 9.02
N GLN A 142 21.97 1.65 7.75
CA GLN A 142 22.17 2.51 6.58
C GLN A 142 20.97 2.47 5.65
N THR A 143 20.80 3.54 4.88
CA THR A 143 19.79 3.64 3.84
C THR A 143 20.43 3.74 2.47
N PHE A 144 19.71 3.37 1.39
CA PHE A 144 20.25 3.43 0.02
C PHE A 144 20.80 4.82 -0.32
N ASP A 145 20.12 5.87 0.09
CA ASP A 145 20.49 7.25 -0.20
C ASP A 145 21.73 7.72 0.59
N ALA A 146 22.10 7.05 1.68
CA ALA A 146 23.32 7.31 2.44
C ALA A 146 24.57 6.63 1.87
N LEU A 147 24.41 5.64 0.98
CA LEU A 147 25.54 4.92 0.39
C LEU A 147 26.37 5.85 -0.51
N PRO A 148 27.73 5.79 -0.42
CA PRO A 148 28.61 6.53 -1.31
C PRO A 148 28.47 6.03 -2.76
N SER A 149 28.59 6.93 -3.71
CA SER A 149 28.62 6.64 -5.14
C SER A 149 30.05 6.72 -5.69
N SER A 150 30.22 6.48 -6.97
CA SER A 150 31.49 6.67 -7.66
C SER A 150 31.82 8.13 -7.99
N TYR A 151 30.90 9.07 -7.75
CA TYR A 151 31.07 10.49 -8.06
C TYR A 151 31.67 11.26 -6.87
N ARG A 152 32.42 12.31 -7.18
CA ARG A 152 33.04 13.20 -6.20
C ARG A 152 32.48 14.62 -6.28
N VAL A 153 32.72 15.40 -5.25
CA VAL A 153 32.48 16.85 -5.28
C VAL A 153 33.23 17.47 -6.46
N GLY A 154 32.55 18.17 -7.34
CA GLY A 154 33.11 18.67 -8.60
C GLY A 154 32.65 17.93 -9.85
N ASP A 155 32.18 16.68 -9.74
CA ASP A 155 31.60 15.95 -10.87
C ASP A 155 30.15 16.37 -11.11
N VAL A 156 29.48 16.91 -10.08
CA VAL A 156 28.08 17.33 -10.10
C VAL A 156 27.91 18.71 -9.45
N SER A 157 26.79 19.37 -9.70
CA SER A 157 26.46 20.67 -9.12
C SER A 157 25.17 20.62 -8.28
N PHE A 158 25.06 21.56 -7.33
CA PHE A 158 23.92 21.70 -6.43
C PHE A 158 23.35 23.13 -6.45
N THR A 159 23.40 23.77 -7.62
CA THR A 159 22.97 25.16 -7.79
C THR A 159 21.50 25.34 -7.50
N LEU A 160 20.66 24.40 -7.98
CA LEU A 160 19.22 24.41 -7.71
C LEU A 160 18.93 24.23 -6.21
N LEU A 161 19.63 23.30 -5.56
CA LEU A 161 19.45 23.05 -4.12
C LEU A 161 19.76 24.33 -3.31
N ALA A 162 20.90 24.96 -3.57
CA ALA A 162 21.32 26.17 -2.92
C ALA A 162 20.33 27.35 -3.18
N ALA A 163 19.91 27.53 -4.43
CA ALA A 163 18.93 28.54 -4.81
C ALA A 163 17.57 28.32 -4.12
N THR A 164 17.16 27.05 -3.98
CA THR A 164 15.91 26.68 -3.31
C THR A 164 15.98 26.99 -1.82
N PHE A 165 17.09 26.67 -1.15
CA PHE A 165 17.32 27.06 0.25
C PHE A 165 17.25 28.55 0.43
N LYS A 166 17.97 29.33 -0.38
CA LYS A 166 17.96 30.79 -0.33
C LYS A 166 16.56 31.38 -0.53
N THR A 167 15.79 30.80 -1.45
CA THR A 167 14.43 31.28 -1.75
C THR A 167 13.45 30.98 -0.62
N LEU A 168 13.45 29.76 -0.10
CA LEU A 168 12.46 29.28 0.86
C LEU A 168 12.82 29.60 2.31
N LYS A 169 14.10 29.53 2.67
CA LYS A 169 14.56 29.73 4.06
C LYS A 169 15.15 31.11 4.31
N LYS A 170 15.48 31.86 3.23
CA LYS A 170 16.18 33.14 3.31
C LYS A 170 17.60 33.01 3.89
N GLU A 171 18.19 31.81 3.76
CA GLU A 171 19.51 31.45 4.25
C GLU A 171 20.36 31.03 3.06
N ASP A 172 21.64 31.36 3.08
CA ASP A 172 22.59 30.86 2.08
C ASP A 172 22.98 29.42 2.44
N PHE A 173 23.05 28.57 1.42
CA PHE A 173 23.48 27.18 1.54
C PHE A 173 24.97 27.10 1.22
N ASP A 174 25.80 26.84 2.23
CA ASP A 174 27.24 26.69 2.11
C ASP A 174 27.56 25.26 1.65
N LEU A 175 27.98 25.11 0.40
CA LEU A 175 28.24 23.80 -0.19
C LEU A 175 29.31 22.99 0.57
N GLU A 176 30.36 23.64 1.12
CA GLU A 176 31.42 22.95 1.84
C GLU A 176 30.97 22.41 3.20
N LYS A 177 30.04 23.09 3.87
CA LYS A 177 29.56 22.73 5.20
C LYS A 177 28.23 21.96 5.15
N ASP A 178 27.30 22.43 4.30
CA ASP A 178 25.94 21.95 4.33
C ASP A 178 25.77 20.63 3.56
N LEU A 179 26.55 20.37 2.51
CA LEU A 179 26.49 19.08 1.81
C LEU A 179 26.91 17.91 2.72
N PRO A 180 28.07 17.94 3.42
CA PRO A 180 28.41 16.89 4.38
C PRO A 180 27.42 16.80 5.54
N SER A 181 27.03 17.94 6.13
CA SER A 181 26.08 17.96 7.25
C SER A 181 24.69 17.41 6.90
N ALA A 182 24.32 17.46 5.63
CA ALA A 182 23.08 16.89 5.12
C ALA A 182 23.23 15.43 4.69
N GLY A 183 24.42 14.83 4.77
CA GLY A 183 24.69 13.47 4.30
C GLY A 183 24.72 13.32 2.78
N LEU A 184 24.85 14.42 2.03
CA LEU A 184 24.91 14.40 0.55
C LEU A 184 26.30 14.11 0.03
N VAL A 185 27.31 14.32 0.88
CA VAL A 185 28.72 14.06 0.62
C VAL A 185 29.32 13.38 1.86
N THR A 186 30.15 12.39 1.67
CA THR A 186 30.90 11.71 2.73
C THR A 186 32.13 12.52 3.16
N ASP A 187 32.72 12.19 4.30
CA ASP A 187 33.89 12.89 4.83
C ASP A 187 35.13 12.85 3.89
N ASP A 188 35.23 11.83 3.04
CA ASP A 188 36.27 11.66 2.03
C ASP A 188 35.94 12.29 0.67
N GLY A 189 34.83 13.05 0.59
CA GLY A 189 34.42 13.83 -0.58
C GLY A 189 33.70 13.04 -1.68
N GLN A 190 33.20 11.84 -1.38
CA GLN A 190 32.31 11.11 -2.31
C GLN A 190 30.88 11.62 -2.21
N ILE A 191 30.20 11.74 -3.35
CA ILE A 191 28.77 12.04 -3.37
C ILE A 191 28.00 10.79 -2.98
N THR A 192 27.03 10.92 -2.06
CA THR A 192 26.10 9.83 -1.73
C THR A 192 25.03 9.67 -2.80
N ASN A 193 24.29 8.54 -2.79
CA ASN A 193 23.14 8.38 -3.68
C ASN A 193 22.08 9.47 -3.44
N GLY A 194 21.89 9.92 -2.18
CA GLY A 194 21.05 11.08 -1.85
C GLY A 194 21.57 12.37 -2.50
N GLY A 195 22.87 12.56 -2.52
CA GLY A 195 23.51 13.64 -3.26
C GLY A 195 23.23 13.57 -4.76
N LEU A 196 23.35 12.38 -5.38
CA LEU A 196 23.02 12.19 -6.80
C LEU A 196 21.54 12.42 -7.12
N LEU A 197 20.63 12.13 -6.18
CA LEU A 197 19.19 12.39 -6.34
C LEU A 197 18.86 13.90 -6.27
N LEU A 198 19.69 14.68 -5.58
CA LEU A 198 19.47 16.11 -5.37
C LEU A 198 20.37 17.02 -6.20
N CYS A 199 21.38 16.46 -6.92
CA CYS A 199 22.21 17.22 -7.84
C CYS A 199 21.43 17.68 -9.07
N ASP A 200 21.95 18.69 -9.76
CA ASP A 200 21.29 19.30 -10.91
C ASP A 200 21.23 18.37 -12.14
N GLN A 201 22.17 17.41 -12.25
CA GLN A 201 22.37 16.58 -13.45
C GLN A 201 21.44 15.36 -13.54
N GLY A 202 20.74 14.95 -12.47
CA GLY A 202 19.84 13.80 -12.48
C GLY A 202 20.51 12.50 -12.94
N VAL A 203 21.60 12.14 -12.28
CA VAL A 203 22.50 11.02 -12.67
C VAL A 203 21.84 9.66 -12.53
N LEU A 204 20.98 9.46 -11.51
CA LEU A 204 20.33 8.18 -11.25
C LEU A 204 19.15 7.95 -12.20
N LYS A 205 19.33 7.02 -13.15
CA LYS A 205 18.34 6.74 -14.21
C LYS A 205 16.95 6.33 -13.68
N GLN A 206 16.87 5.68 -12.52
CA GLN A 206 15.63 5.30 -11.88
C GLN A 206 14.89 6.47 -11.23
N SER A 207 15.54 7.66 -11.14
CA SER A 207 14.90 8.88 -10.64
C SER A 207 14.11 9.55 -11.74
N ARG A 208 12.85 9.10 -11.96
CA ARG A 208 11.95 9.63 -12.98
C ARG A 208 10.49 9.49 -12.56
N ILE A 209 9.65 10.34 -13.15
CA ILE A 209 8.21 10.38 -12.94
C ILE A 209 7.51 10.38 -14.31
N PHE A 210 6.54 9.49 -14.49
CA PHE A 210 5.63 9.49 -15.61
C PHE A 210 4.30 10.09 -15.16
N CYS A 211 3.85 11.11 -15.88
CA CYS A 211 2.61 11.81 -15.59
C CYS A 211 1.68 11.67 -16.79
N THR A 212 0.51 11.05 -16.60
CA THR A 212 -0.45 10.82 -17.68
C THR A 212 -1.84 11.32 -17.28
N ARG A 213 -2.50 12.08 -18.19
CA ARG A 213 -3.91 12.45 -18.08
C ARG A 213 -4.74 11.54 -18.96
N TRP A 214 -5.44 10.61 -18.35
CA TRP A 214 -6.31 9.67 -19.04
C TRP A 214 -7.67 10.30 -19.38
N LYS A 215 -8.27 9.89 -20.49
CA LYS A 215 -9.65 10.21 -20.84
C LYS A 215 -10.60 9.26 -20.12
N GLY A 216 -11.54 9.79 -19.35
CA GLY A 216 -12.44 8.96 -18.55
C GLY A 216 -11.81 8.39 -17.27
N ASN A 217 -12.30 7.21 -16.86
CA ASN A 217 -11.98 6.61 -15.55
C ASN A 217 -11.09 5.36 -15.66
N TYR A 218 -10.64 4.99 -16.87
CA TYR A 218 -9.88 3.77 -17.13
C TYR A 218 -8.71 4.05 -18.08
N LYS A 219 -7.65 3.24 -17.98
CA LYS A 219 -6.53 3.21 -18.92
C LYS A 219 -6.93 2.40 -20.15
N GLY A 220 -6.53 2.84 -21.33
CA GLY A 220 -6.63 2.02 -22.53
C GLY A 220 -8.02 1.94 -23.14
N SER A 221 -8.71 3.07 -23.40
CA SER A 221 -9.90 3.11 -24.25
C SER A 221 -9.50 3.15 -25.73
N ILE A 222 -10.34 2.58 -26.62
CA ILE A 222 -9.96 2.20 -27.99
C ILE A 222 -9.64 3.39 -28.92
N GLU A 223 -9.95 4.64 -28.58
CA GLU A 223 -9.91 5.73 -29.58
C GLU A 223 -9.06 6.96 -29.23
N GLU A 224 -8.63 7.18 -28.04
CA GLU A 224 -7.71 8.25 -27.61
C GLU A 224 -7.47 8.08 -26.10
N ASP A 225 -6.39 7.42 -25.75
CA ASP A 225 -6.21 6.97 -24.38
C ASP A 225 -5.72 8.06 -23.44
N ALA A 226 -4.75 8.86 -23.85
CA ALA A 226 -4.16 9.92 -23.06
C ALA A 226 -4.45 11.31 -23.63
N LEU A 227 -4.89 12.25 -22.79
CA LEU A 227 -5.09 13.65 -23.15
C LEU A 227 -3.81 14.48 -22.99
N ASP A 228 -2.92 14.08 -22.10
CA ASP A 228 -1.59 14.65 -21.89
C ASP A 228 -0.68 13.58 -21.29
N ASP A 229 0.58 13.54 -21.72
CA ASP A 229 1.58 12.60 -21.26
C ASP A 229 2.94 13.27 -21.17
N LYS A 230 3.62 13.15 -20.03
CA LYS A 230 4.92 13.75 -19.77
C LYS A 230 5.82 12.79 -19.01
N GLU A 231 7.04 12.66 -19.48
CA GLU A 231 8.11 11.99 -18.78
C GLU A 231 9.10 13.03 -18.23
N PHE A 232 9.30 13.00 -16.91
CA PHE A 232 10.27 13.84 -16.21
C PHE A 232 11.41 12.98 -15.69
N GLN A 233 12.60 13.19 -16.22
CA GLN A 233 13.84 12.48 -15.88
C GLN A 233 15.06 13.37 -16.03
N GLY A 234 16.24 12.90 -15.58
CA GLY A 234 17.50 13.62 -15.76
C GLY A 234 17.57 14.94 -15.00
N ALA A 235 16.91 15.04 -13.85
CA ALA A 235 16.87 16.26 -13.04
C ALA A 235 16.86 15.93 -11.55
N SER A 236 17.16 16.94 -10.73
CA SER A 236 17.02 16.88 -9.27
C SER A 236 15.59 16.51 -8.85
N LEU A 237 15.46 15.81 -7.72
CA LEU A 237 14.14 15.52 -7.11
C LEU A 237 13.31 16.78 -6.87
N ILE A 238 13.95 17.94 -6.64
CA ILE A 238 13.27 19.24 -6.51
C ILE A 238 12.54 19.59 -7.81
N THR A 239 13.22 19.46 -8.95
CA THR A 239 12.63 19.70 -10.28
C THR A 239 11.54 18.69 -10.59
N LEU A 240 11.77 17.41 -10.28
CA LEU A 240 10.78 16.36 -10.52
C LEU A 240 9.50 16.61 -9.72
N LEU A 241 9.63 17.01 -8.44
CA LEU A 241 8.48 17.38 -7.60
C LEU A 241 7.69 18.56 -8.20
N GLN A 242 8.38 19.64 -8.59
CA GLN A 242 7.76 20.82 -9.16
C GLN A 242 7.02 20.50 -10.47
N ASN A 243 7.66 19.74 -11.36
CA ASN A 243 7.07 19.34 -12.63
C ASN A 243 5.81 18.46 -12.45
N ALA A 244 5.84 17.54 -11.50
CA ALA A 244 4.67 16.70 -11.19
C ALA A 244 3.52 17.51 -10.56
N GLU A 245 3.83 18.46 -9.64
CA GLU A 245 2.83 19.39 -9.09
C GLU A 245 2.19 20.24 -10.20
N ASP A 246 3.01 20.75 -11.10
CA ASP A 246 2.55 21.57 -12.23
C ASP A 246 1.70 20.74 -13.21
N PHE A 247 2.09 19.50 -13.49
CA PHE A 247 1.31 18.59 -14.33
C PHE A 247 -0.08 18.35 -13.74
N VAL A 248 -0.19 18.00 -12.45
CA VAL A 248 -1.48 17.80 -11.79
C VAL A 248 -2.32 19.08 -11.83
N ARG A 249 -1.71 20.24 -11.55
CA ARG A 249 -2.41 21.53 -11.59
C ARG A 249 -2.95 21.87 -12.98
N ASN A 250 -2.17 21.64 -14.02
CA ASN A 250 -2.54 21.95 -15.40
C ASN A 250 -3.62 20.99 -15.94
N ASN A 251 -3.67 19.76 -15.43
CA ASN A 251 -4.62 18.73 -15.81
C ASN A 251 -5.81 18.61 -14.85
N SER A 252 -6.02 19.60 -13.97
CA SER A 252 -7.10 19.69 -13.00
C SER A 252 -7.94 20.94 -13.22
N LYS A 253 -9.23 20.86 -12.94
CA LYS A 253 -10.10 22.04 -12.91
C LYS A 253 -9.92 22.75 -11.58
N ASN A 254 -9.79 24.06 -11.64
CA ASN A 254 -9.67 24.93 -10.47
C ASN A 254 -10.78 26.00 -10.48
N PRO A 255 -12.06 25.61 -10.39
CA PRO A 255 -13.16 26.57 -10.33
C PRO A 255 -13.02 27.45 -9.09
N TRP A 256 -13.44 28.68 -9.21
CA TRP A 256 -13.45 29.64 -8.11
C TRP A 256 -14.80 30.33 -8.00
N SER A 257 -15.17 30.72 -6.82
CA SER A 257 -16.36 31.50 -6.54
C SER A 257 -15.98 32.67 -5.62
N ILE A 258 -16.78 33.74 -5.68
CA ILE A 258 -16.63 34.86 -4.74
C ILE A 258 -17.70 34.69 -3.66
N ARG A 259 -17.28 34.54 -2.40
CA ARG A 259 -18.15 34.62 -1.23
C ARG A 259 -17.82 35.87 -0.43
N GLY A 260 -18.73 36.84 -0.48
CA GLY A 260 -18.49 38.16 0.12
C GLY A 260 -17.33 38.86 -0.58
N MET A 261 -16.27 39.17 0.20
CA MET A 261 -15.05 39.82 -0.31
C MET A 261 -13.91 38.82 -0.58
N THR A 262 -14.14 37.52 -0.41
CA THR A 262 -13.09 36.50 -0.51
C THR A 262 -13.32 35.62 -1.74
N ARG A 263 -12.24 35.40 -2.52
CA ARG A 263 -12.20 34.41 -3.57
C ARG A 263 -11.94 33.02 -2.96
N GLU A 264 -12.89 32.10 -3.13
CA GLU A 264 -12.73 30.70 -2.74
C GLU A 264 -12.43 29.87 -3.98
N GLU A 265 -11.27 29.19 -3.98
CA GLU A 265 -10.89 28.25 -5.02
C GLU A 265 -11.21 26.81 -4.56
N ARG A 266 -11.91 26.07 -5.42
CA ARG A 266 -12.25 24.68 -5.18
C ARG A 266 -11.60 23.81 -6.27
N SER A 267 -10.30 23.56 -6.12
CA SER A 267 -9.58 22.68 -7.03
C SER A 267 -10.10 21.24 -6.96
N ASP A 268 -10.03 20.51 -8.08
CA ASP A 268 -10.36 19.07 -8.14
C ASP A 268 -9.61 18.28 -7.07
N TYR A 269 -8.35 18.63 -6.84
CA TYR A 269 -7.48 18.01 -5.83
C TYR A 269 -6.90 19.09 -4.90
N PRO A 270 -7.01 18.95 -3.56
CA PRO A 270 -6.38 19.89 -2.62
C PRO A 270 -4.86 19.94 -2.83
N TYR A 271 -4.32 21.11 -3.09
CA TYR A 271 -2.88 21.30 -3.33
C TYR A 271 -2.00 20.69 -2.21
N LYS A 272 -2.40 20.87 -0.94
CA LYS A 272 -1.66 20.31 0.20
C LYS A 272 -1.63 18.77 0.18
N ALA A 273 -2.73 18.12 -0.22
CA ALA A 273 -2.80 16.67 -0.33
C ALA A 273 -1.93 16.17 -1.49
N VAL A 274 -2.03 16.78 -2.68
CA VAL A 274 -1.22 16.44 -3.85
C VAL A 274 0.26 16.53 -3.52
N ARG A 275 0.70 17.67 -2.94
CA ARG A 275 2.09 17.89 -2.57
C ARG A 275 2.57 16.85 -1.56
N GLU A 276 1.80 16.57 -0.51
CA GLU A 276 2.14 15.58 0.50
C GLU A 276 2.33 14.18 -0.12
N VAL A 277 1.42 13.77 -1.03
CA VAL A 277 1.51 12.47 -1.69
C VAL A 277 2.72 12.40 -2.63
N LEU A 278 3.00 13.45 -3.41
CA LEU A 278 4.16 13.51 -4.30
C LEU A 278 5.49 13.48 -3.53
N VAL A 279 5.58 14.26 -2.46
CA VAL A 279 6.74 14.23 -1.57
C VAL A 279 6.94 12.83 -1.00
N ASN A 280 5.87 12.20 -0.47
CA ASN A 280 5.94 10.85 0.07
C ASN A 280 6.34 9.83 -1.01
N ALA A 281 5.82 9.95 -2.22
CA ALA A 281 6.19 9.08 -3.33
C ALA A 281 7.70 9.15 -3.65
N LEU A 282 8.32 10.33 -3.55
CA LEU A 282 9.76 10.53 -3.78
C LEU A 282 10.62 10.01 -2.61
N ILE A 283 10.27 10.36 -1.36
CA ILE A 283 11.10 10.03 -0.20
C ILE A 283 10.97 8.56 0.24
N HIS A 284 9.84 7.90 -0.07
CA HIS A 284 9.60 6.49 0.26
C HIS A 284 9.83 5.53 -0.92
N ARG A 285 10.11 6.07 -2.13
CA ARG A 285 10.46 5.23 -3.28
C ARG A 285 11.62 4.29 -2.94
N ASN A 286 11.50 3.05 -3.37
CA ASN A 286 12.62 2.12 -3.33
C ASN A 286 13.52 2.34 -4.56
N TYR A 287 14.61 3.08 -4.40
CA TYR A 287 15.56 3.39 -5.47
C TYR A 287 16.45 2.20 -5.88
N GLN A 288 16.37 1.05 -5.22
CA GLN A 288 16.96 -0.20 -5.67
C GLN A 288 16.15 -0.88 -6.79
N ILE A 289 14.90 -0.47 -7.01
CA ILE A 289 14.07 -0.95 -8.12
C ILE A 289 14.41 -0.14 -9.37
N LEU A 290 15.05 -0.80 -10.35
CA LEU A 290 15.53 -0.15 -11.57
C LEU A 290 14.50 -0.11 -12.71
N GLY A 291 13.58 -1.06 -12.76
CA GLY A 291 12.63 -1.25 -13.87
C GLY A 291 11.25 -0.65 -13.64
N SER A 292 11.12 0.31 -12.72
CA SER A 292 9.83 0.95 -12.43
C SER A 292 10.02 2.40 -12.00
N GLU A 293 9.04 3.24 -12.29
CA GLU A 293 9.02 4.67 -12.06
C GLU A 293 7.88 5.08 -11.13
N ILE A 294 7.90 6.34 -10.66
CA ILE A 294 6.73 6.95 -10.05
C ILE A 294 5.74 7.28 -11.17
N HIS A 295 4.49 6.85 -11.03
CA HIS A 295 3.40 7.19 -11.94
C HIS A 295 2.44 8.17 -11.26
N VAL A 296 2.10 9.24 -11.96
CA VAL A 296 1.11 10.26 -11.57
C VAL A 296 0.01 10.24 -12.62
N GLU A 297 -1.13 9.68 -12.30
CA GLU A 297 -2.19 9.39 -13.26
C GLU A 297 -3.47 10.14 -12.90
N VAL A 298 -3.84 11.09 -13.73
CA VAL A 298 -5.04 11.92 -13.57
C VAL A 298 -6.16 11.34 -14.42
N PHE A 299 -7.24 10.89 -13.77
CA PHE A 299 -8.49 10.44 -14.40
C PHE A 299 -9.59 11.50 -14.23
N ASP A 300 -10.77 11.27 -14.78
CA ASP A 300 -11.87 12.20 -14.60
C ASP A 300 -12.41 12.21 -13.16
N ASP A 301 -12.36 11.07 -12.49
CA ASP A 301 -12.92 10.87 -11.15
C ASP A 301 -11.87 10.85 -10.03
N ARG A 302 -10.58 10.71 -10.32
CA ARG A 302 -9.53 10.55 -9.33
C ARG A 302 -8.13 10.89 -9.86
N LEU A 303 -7.20 11.08 -8.92
CA LEU A 303 -5.75 11.11 -9.13
C LEU A 303 -5.14 9.90 -8.43
N GLU A 304 -4.38 9.09 -9.15
CA GLU A 304 -3.59 7.99 -8.60
C GLU A 304 -2.09 8.32 -8.65
N ILE A 305 -1.39 8.09 -7.55
CA ILE A 305 0.06 8.22 -7.48
C ILE A 305 0.63 6.90 -7.00
N THR A 306 1.41 6.25 -7.87
CA THR A 306 2.06 4.97 -7.60
C THR A 306 3.55 5.18 -7.43
N SER A 307 4.11 4.69 -6.33
CA SER A 307 5.56 4.71 -6.06
C SER A 307 6.11 3.29 -5.97
N PRO A 308 7.25 2.98 -6.61
CA PRO A 308 7.91 1.68 -6.50
C PRO A 308 8.41 1.40 -5.08
N GLY A 309 8.10 0.19 -4.60
CA GLY A 309 8.40 -0.30 -3.25
C GLY A 309 7.20 -0.22 -2.32
N GLY A 310 6.84 -1.35 -1.73
CA GLY A 310 5.81 -1.44 -0.70
C GLY A 310 6.23 -0.80 0.62
N MET A 311 5.49 -1.05 1.68
CA MET A 311 5.89 -0.62 3.02
C MET A 311 7.13 -1.36 3.50
N MET A 312 7.91 -0.72 4.35
CA MET A 312 9.05 -1.38 4.99
C MET A 312 8.56 -2.56 5.86
N ASN A 313 9.41 -3.57 6.00
CA ASN A 313 9.15 -4.78 6.77
C ASN A 313 8.00 -5.67 6.25
N GLY A 314 7.62 -5.54 4.96
CA GLY A 314 6.62 -6.39 4.35
C GLY A 314 5.17 -6.12 4.78
N ARG A 315 4.94 -5.06 5.57
CA ARG A 315 3.59 -4.64 5.97
C ARG A 315 2.75 -4.19 4.78
N ARG A 316 1.45 -4.27 4.95
CA ARG A 316 0.50 -3.76 3.96
C ARG A 316 -0.35 -2.67 4.62
N VAL A 317 -0.41 -1.49 3.99
CA VAL A 317 -1.11 -0.34 4.56
C VAL A 317 -2.59 -0.60 4.80
N GLN A 318 -3.22 -1.41 3.97
CA GLN A 318 -4.64 -1.78 4.07
C GLN A 318 -4.95 -2.71 5.25
N ASP A 319 -3.94 -3.34 5.85
CA ASP A 319 -4.07 -4.22 7.01
C ASP A 319 -3.77 -3.48 8.33
N MET A 320 -3.47 -2.16 8.25
CA MET A 320 -3.11 -1.32 9.39
C MET A 320 -4.18 -0.26 9.69
N ASP A 321 -4.21 0.20 10.94
CA ASP A 321 -4.93 1.44 11.25
C ASP A 321 -4.17 2.63 10.66
N ILE A 322 -4.74 3.22 9.62
CA ILE A 322 -4.12 4.29 8.85
C ILE A 322 -3.73 5.53 9.67
N ARG A 323 -4.39 5.74 10.82
CA ARG A 323 -4.10 6.85 11.73
C ARG A 323 -2.93 6.57 12.69
N HIS A 324 -2.52 5.30 12.78
CA HIS A 324 -1.46 4.84 13.69
C HIS A 324 -0.26 4.24 12.95
N ILE A 325 -0.06 4.61 11.68
CA ILE A 325 1.10 4.15 10.92
C ILE A 325 2.36 4.86 11.45
N PRO A 326 3.36 4.12 11.94
CA PRO A 326 4.60 4.72 12.40
C PRO A 326 5.35 5.37 11.23
N SER A 327 5.95 6.54 11.50
CA SER A 327 6.78 7.22 10.51
C SER A 327 8.10 6.46 10.33
N MET A 328 8.20 5.69 9.25
CA MET A 328 9.43 4.99 8.83
C MET A 328 9.95 5.62 7.53
N ARG A 329 11.24 5.94 7.48
CA ARG A 329 11.84 6.60 6.32
C ARG A 329 12.75 5.64 5.57
N ARG A 330 12.42 5.32 4.33
CA ARG A 330 13.27 4.48 3.48
C ARG A 330 14.54 5.21 3.05
N ASN A 331 14.42 6.51 2.74
CA ASN A 331 15.53 7.36 2.31
C ASN A 331 15.68 8.52 3.29
N GLN A 332 16.52 8.32 4.29
CA GLN A 332 16.65 9.25 5.41
C GLN A 332 17.31 10.56 5.00
N VAL A 333 18.35 10.50 4.16
CA VAL A 333 19.11 11.66 3.71
C VAL A 333 18.24 12.64 2.95
N ILE A 334 17.50 12.17 1.92
CA ILE A 334 16.61 13.05 1.15
C ILE A 334 15.41 13.52 1.98
N SER A 335 14.90 12.68 2.89
CA SER A 335 13.82 13.09 3.81
C SER A 335 14.27 14.25 4.71
N ASP A 336 15.50 14.22 5.20
CA ASP A 336 16.06 15.27 6.04
C ASP A 336 16.26 16.57 5.25
N VAL A 337 16.73 16.51 4.02
CA VAL A 337 16.84 17.68 3.14
C VAL A 337 15.45 18.27 2.82
N PHE A 338 14.48 17.42 2.46
CA PHE A 338 13.11 17.86 2.17
C PHE A 338 12.44 18.51 3.40
N SER A 339 12.71 17.98 4.59
CA SER A 339 12.25 18.58 5.84
C SER A 339 12.92 19.96 6.10
N ARG A 340 14.24 20.09 5.87
CA ARG A 340 14.95 21.38 5.98
C ARG A 340 14.39 22.40 4.99
N LEU A 341 14.07 22.00 3.76
CA LEU A 341 13.42 22.85 2.75
C LEU A 341 11.97 23.22 3.15
N GLY A 342 11.34 22.49 4.07
CA GLY A 342 9.94 22.68 4.46
C GLY A 342 8.94 22.04 3.50
N PHE A 343 9.39 21.07 2.69
CA PHE A 343 8.53 20.31 1.81
C PHE A 343 7.70 19.27 2.58
N MET A 344 8.22 18.80 3.71
CA MET A 344 7.55 17.87 4.62
C MET A 344 7.78 18.22 6.09
N GLU A 345 6.95 17.66 6.97
CA GLU A 345 7.15 17.67 8.42
C GLU A 345 7.56 16.30 8.94
N ARG A 346 8.44 16.27 9.96
CA ARG A 346 8.97 15.02 10.55
C ARG A 346 8.03 14.33 11.55
N ARG A 347 6.80 14.83 11.74
CA ARG A 347 5.90 14.43 12.84
C ARG A 347 4.97 13.27 12.52
N GLY A 348 5.08 12.64 11.34
CA GLY A 348 4.18 11.56 10.92
C GLY A 348 2.75 12.02 10.60
N SER A 349 2.52 13.32 10.44
CA SER A 349 1.21 13.92 10.21
C SER A 349 0.77 13.94 8.73
N GLY A 350 1.55 13.34 7.82
CA GLY A 350 1.29 13.43 6.37
C GLY A 350 -0.05 12.81 5.96
N ILE A 351 -0.33 11.60 6.43
CA ILE A 351 -1.60 10.91 6.14
C ILE A 351 -2.78 11.69 6.72
N ASP A 352 -2.68 12.19 7.95
CA ASP A 352 -3.73 13.01 8.57
C ASP A 352 -4.01 14.28 7.76
N ARG A 353 -2.99 14.94 7.19
CA ARG A 353 -3.17 16.10 6.33
C ARG A 353 -3.91 15.76 5.04
N ILE A 354 -3.56 14.62 4.42
CA ILE A 354 -4.26 14.13 3.24
C ILE A 354 -5.73 13.90 3.59
N LEU A 355 -6.03 13.14 4.65
CA LEU A 355 -7.39 12.83 5.08
C LEU A 355 -8.18 14.09 5.48
N ASN A 356 -7.56 15.01 6.23
CA ASN A 356 -8.18 16.26 6.66
C ASN A 356 -8.50 17.19 5.49
N SER A 357 -7.74 17.12 4.38
CA SER A 357 -8.04 17.88 3.15
C SER A 357 -9.32 17.40 2.45
N TYR A 358 -9.87 16.26 2.85
CA TYR A 358 -11.07 15.62 2.29
C TYR A 358 -12.21 15.46 3.32
N VAL A 359 -12.16 16.16 4.47
CA VAL A 359 -13.20 16.02 5.52
C VAL A 359 -14.61 16.26 5.00
N GLU A 360 -14.78 17.28 4.15
CA GLU A 360 -16.08 17.69 3.59
C GLU A 360 -16.55 16.87 2.37
N VAL A 361 -15.77 15.88 1.94
CA VAL A 361 -16.04 15.06 0.76
C VAL A 361 -16.47 13.67 1.21
N ALA A 362 -17.55 13.12 0.64
CA ALA A 362 -18.05 11.79 0.99
C ALA A 362 -17.00 10.71 0.67
N GLN A 363 -16.41 10.77 -0.50
CA GLN A 363 -15.33 9.88 -0.91
C GLN A 363 -14.01 10.31 -0.26
N LYS A 364 -13.34 9.37 0.40
CA LYS A 364 -12.06 9.62 1.08
C LYS A 364 -10.87 9.11 0.27
N PRO A 365 -9.68 9.68 0.44
CA PRO A 365 -8.46 9.10 -0.09
C PRO A 365 -8.29 7.66 0.36
N THR A 366 -7.76 6.82 -0.54
CA THR A 366 -7.43 5.43 -0.24
C THR A 366 -5.95 5.17 -0.44
N PHE A 367 -5.45 4.18 0.30
CA PHE A 367 -4.06 3.78 0.32
C PHE A 367 -3.99 2.27 0.11
N TYR A 368 -3.11 1.84 -0.76
CA TYR A 368 -2.89 0.43 -1.03
C TYR A 368 -1.40 0.16 -1.15
N SER A 369 -0.93 -0.96 -0.64
CA SER A 369 0.45 -1.42 -0.84
C SER A 369 0.52 -2.94 -0.97
N ASP A 370 1.48 -3.38 -1.76
CA ASP A 370 1.97 -4.75 -1.79
C ASP A 370 3.49 -4.76 -1.62
N SER A 371 4.19 -5.83 -2.01
CA SER A 371 5.66 -5.92 -1.95
C SER A 371 6.36 -4.94 -2.88
N ASP A 372 5.74 -4.57 -4.00
CA ASP A 372 6.38 -3.87 -5.11
C ASP A 372 5.95 -2.41 -5.26
N PHE A 373 4.73 -2.05 -4.79
CA PHE A 373 4.15 -0.74 -5.00
C PHE A 373 3.46 -0.18 -3.76
N PHE A 374 3.43 1.14 -3.69
CA PHE A 374 2.56 1.90 -2.81
C PHE A 374 1.72 2.85 -3.65
N ILE A 375 0.39 2.78 -3.53
CA ILE A 375 -0.57 3.54 -4.33
C ILE A 375 -1.40 4.43 -3.42
N VAL A 376 -1.51 5.71 -3.76
CA VAL A 376 -2.43 6.66 -3.13
C VAL A 376 -3.43 7.12 -4.17
N THR A 377 -4.72 6.98 -3.86
CA THR A 377 -5.81 7.47 -4.68
C THR A 377 -6.50 8.64 -4.01
N LEU A 378 -6.49 9.80 -4.66
CA LEU A 378 -7.19 11.01 -4.24
C LEU A 378 -8.45 11.17 -5.11
N PRO A 379 -9.68 11.16 -4.55
CA PRO A 379 -10.90 11.38 -5.32
C PRO A 379 -10.96 12.81 -5.87
N ASN A 380 -11.52 12.98 -7.07
CA ASN A 380 -11.81 14.29 -7.63
C ASN A 380 -12.98 14.92 -6.87
N ARG A 381 -12.74 16.06 -6.19
CA ARG A 381 -13.74 16.73 -5.36
C ARG A 381 -14.90 17.34 -6.16
N SER A 382 -14.70 17.60 -7.44
CA SER A 382 -15.75 18.17 -8.32
C SER A 382 -16.74 17.12 -8.80
N VAL A 383 -16.36 15.83 -8.78
CA VAL A 383 -17.19 14.70 -9.18
C VAL A 383 -17.75 13.97 -7.96
N ALA A 384 -17.01 13.97 -6.84
CA ALA A 384 -17.44 13.33 -5.61
C ALA A 384 -18.70 14.02 -5.03
N THR A 385 -19.76 13.27 -4.76
CA THR A 385 -20.98 13.80 -4.17
C THR A 385 -20.67 14.42 -2.80
N PRO A 386 -21.14 15.66 -2.51
CA PRO A 386 -20.94 16.26 -1.19
C PRO A 386 -21.50 15.35 -0.09
N ALA A 387 -20.78 15.24 1.04
CA ALA A 387 -21.34 14.59 2.22
C ALA A 387 -22.62 15.31 2.62
N GLN A 388 -23.73 14.59 2.73
CA GLN A 388 -24.96 15.16 3.27
C GLN A 388 -24.68 15.62 4.70
N VAL A 389 -24.58 16.93 4.90
CA VAL A 389 -24.60 17.53 6.25
C VAL A 389 -26.01 17.26 6.76
N SER A 390 -26.14 16.40 7.76
CA SER A 390 -27.38 16.20 8.50
C SER A 390 -27.83 17.55 9.07
N MET A 391 -28.81 18.19 8.45
CA MET A 391 -29.51 19.35 8.99
C MET A 391 -30.43 18.86 10.11
N GLU A 392 -29.90 18.67 11.29
CA GLU A 392 -30.66 18.76 12.53
C GLU A 392 -30.26 20.05 13.20
N SER A 393 -31.01 21.10 12.93
CA SER A 393 -31.33 22.27 13.75
C SER A 393 -31.55 23.50 12.88
N VAL A 394 -32.78 23.73 12.45
CA VAL A 394 -33.47 25.01 12.46
C VAL A 394 -34.95 24.72 12.17
N VAL A 395 -35.74 24.47 13.20
CA VAL A 395 -37.18 24.72 13.19
C VAL A 395 -37.40 25.86 14.14
N SER A 396 -37.57 27.05 13.61
CA SER A 396 -38.46 28.05 14.21
C SER A 396 -38.68 29.21 13.24
N GLY A 397 -39.90 29.40 12.82
CA GLY A 397 -40.43 30.70 12.44
C GLY A 397 -40.56 31.00 10.95
N ALA A 398 -41.69 30.75 10.37
CA ALA A 398 -42.61 31.80 9.90
C ALA A 398 -43.60 31.23 8.88
N GLU A 399 -44.83 31.39 9.20
CA GLU A 399 -46.03 31.16 8.38
C GLU A 399 -46.09 32.08 7.16
N SER A 400 -46.89 31.58 6.18
CA SER A 400 -47.61 32.32 5.15
C SER A 400 -46.91 32.69 3.85
N ALA A 401 -47.25 31.96 2.79
CA ALA A 401 -47.97 32.48 1.61
C ALA A 401 -48.25 31.32 0.62
N GLU A 402 -49.53 31.03 0.44
CA GLU A 402 -50.10 30.29 -0.68
C GLU A 402 -49.88 31.04 -1.98
N THR A 403 -49.50 30.36 -3.08
CA THR A 403 -50.31 30.23 -4.30
C THR A 403 -49.52 29.62 -5.45
N SER A 404 -50.10 28.54 -5.99
CA SER A 404 -50.12 28.11 -7.41
C SER A 404 -48.85 28.03 -8.25
N ALA A 405 -48.47 26.79 -8.56
CA ALA A 405 -48.33 26.32 -9.95
C ALA A 405 -48.16 24.79 -9.99
N GLU A 406 -49.09 24.14 -10.62
CA GLU A 406 -49.04 22.75 -11.03
C GLU A 406 -47.88 22.47 -11.99
N GLY A 407 -47.28 21.28 -11.88
CA GLY A 407 -46.51 20.67 -12.95
C GLY A 407 -45.01 20.52 -12.70
N ALA A 408 -44.60 19.52 -11.93
CA ALA A 408 -43.35 18.76 -12.07
C ALA A 408 -43.14 17.78 -10.89
N GLU A 409 -44.14 16.96 -10.62
CA GLU A 409 -43.92 15.72 -9.86
C GLU A 409 -43.79 14.58 -10.86
N THR A 410 -42.57 14.16 -11.13
CA THR A 410 -42.25 12.78 -11.55
C THR A 410 -40.74 12.66 -11.85
N SER A 411 -39.90 12.54 -10.85
CA SER A 411 -38.55 11.90 -11.06
C SER A 411 -37.79 11.52 -9.79
N THR A 412 -38.33 11.70 -8.58
CA THR A 412 -37.50 11.48 -7.37
C THR A 412 -37.90 10.23 -6.56
N VAL A 413 -38.88 9.45 -6.99
CA VAL A 413 -39.35 8.24 -6.26
C VAL A 413 -38.91 6.92 -6.94
N LEU A 414 -38.33 6.96 -8.13
CA LEU A 414 -37.99 5.74 -8.88
C LEU A 414 -36.60 5.14 -8.64
N HIS A 415 -35.73 5.75 -7.81
CA HIS A 415 -34.37 5.25 -7.57
C HIS A 415 -34.23 4.28 -6.38
N GLY A 416 -35.18 4.25 -5.47
CA GLY A 416 -35.16 3.34 -4.31
C GLY A 416 -35.79 1.97 -4.57
N MET A 417 -36.79 1.89 -5.47
CA MET A 417 -37.51 0.63 -5.75
C MET A 417 -36.85 -0.23 -6.85
N SER A 418 -36.00 0.32 -7.68
CA SER A 418 -35.31 -0.39 -8.78
C SER A 418 -34.22 -1.35 -8.29
N THR A 419 -33.54 -1.08 -7.17
CA THR A 419 -32.41 -1.86 -6.69
C THR A 419 -32.78 -3.21 -6.08
N ASP A 420 -33.88 -3.29 -5.36
CA ASP A 420 -34.36 -4.54 -4.74
C ASP A 420 -34.99 -5.48 -5.78
N ALA A 421 -35.63 -4.93 -6.80
CA ALA A 421 -36.17 -5.69 -7.93
C ALA A 421 -35.07 -6.37 -8.75
N GLU A 422 -33.98 -5.70 -9.04
CA GLU A 422 -32.82 -6.27 -9.78
C GLU A 422 -32.12 -7.40 -9.00
N VAL A 423 -31.98 -7.24 -7.68
CA VAL A 423 -31.43 -8.28 -6.81
C VAL A 423 -32.37 -9.49 -6.77
N SER A 424 -33.68 -9.26 -6.65
CA SER A 424 -34.70 -10.32 -6.64
C SER A 424 -34.72 -11.09 -7.98
N GLU A 425 -34.58 -10.40 -9.10
CA GLU A 425 -34.51 -11.01 -10.42
C GLU A 425 -33.25 -11.89 -10.56
N LEU A 426 -32.09 -11.39 -10.15
CA LEU A 426 -30.87 -12.20 -10.17
C LEU A 426 -30.96 -13.41 -9.24
N CYS A 427 -31.55 -13.28 -8.06
CA CYS A 427 -31.79 -14.42 -7.16
C CYS A 427 -32.59 -15.52 -7.85
N LYS A 428 -33.70 -15.18 -8.51
CA LYS A 428 -34.52 -16.15 -9.26
C LYS A 428 -33.70 -16.84 -10.38
N ARG A 429 -32.84 -16.08 -11.06
CA ARG A 429 -31.96 -16.65 -12.10
C ARG A 429 -30.89 -17.57 -11.52
N LEU A 430 -30.30 -17.21 -10.37
CA LEU A 430 -29.32 -18.05 -9.65
C LEU A 430 -29.97 -19.35 -9.15
N ASP A 431 -31.21 -19.30 -8.68
CA ASP A 431 -31.92 -20.51 -8.20
C ASP A 431 -32.13 -21.55 -9.31
N ASN A 432 -32.31 -21.09 -10.54
CA ASN A 432 -32.41 -21.95 -11.72
C ASN A 432 -31.06 -22.48 -12.23
N THR A 433 -29.94 -22.20 -11.56
CA THR A 433 -28.60 -22.68 -11.93
C THR A 433 -28.19 -23.89 -11.07
N ARG A 434 -27.29 -24.72 -11.61
CA ARG A 434 -26.63 -25.81 -10.85
C ARG A 434 -25.39 -25.35 -10.09
N LEU A 435 -25.29 -24.06 -9.76
CA LEU A 435 -24.19 -23.51 -8.96
C LEU A 435 -24.35 -23.91 -7.49
N THR A 436 -23.23 -24.08 -6.79
CA THR A 436 -23.23 -24.38 -5.35
C THR A 436 -23.77 -23.18 -4.55
N ALA A 437 -24.35 -23.43 -3.38
CA ALA A 437 -24.93 -22.38 -2.52
C ALA A 437 -23.90 -21.26 -2.26
N SER A 438 -22.66 -21.59 -1.90
CA SER A 438 -21.57 -20.62 -1.69
C SER A 438 -21.24 -19.81 -2.95
N THR A 439 -21.28 -20.41 -4.14
CA THR A 439 -21.05 -19.69 -5.40
C THR A 439 -22.22 -18.75 -5.70
N LYS A 440 -23.46 -19.15 -5.44
CA LYS A 440 -24.65 -18.29 -5.62
C LYS A 440 -24.59 -17.07 -4.72
N GLU A 441 -24.28 -17.25 -3.44
CA GLU A 441 -24.17 -16.19 -2.45
C GLU A 441 -23.09 -15.17 -2.86
N ARG A 442 -21.89 -15.63 -3.19
CA ARG A 442 -20.79 -14.76 -3.63
C ARG A 442 -21.08 -14.08 -4.97
N THR A 443 -21.81 -14.75 -5.88
CA THR A 443 -22.25 -14.13 -7.15
C THR A 443 -23.26 -13.02 -6.88
N LEU A 444 -24.12 -13.16 -5.90
CA LEU A 444 -25.05 -12.14 -5.48
C LEU A 444 -24.32 -10.95 -4.85
N GLU A 445 -23.30 -11.21 -4.08
CA GLU A 445 -22.43 -10.17 -3.49
C GLU A 445 -21.65 -9.41 -4.57
N LEU A 446 -21.12 -10.12 -5.57
CA LEU A 446 -20.48 -9.52 -6.74
C LEU A 446 -21.47 -8.64 -7.52
N PHE A 447 -22.72 -9.11 -7.69
CA PHE A 447 -23.76 -8.33 -8.35
C PHE A 447 -24.16 -7.08 -7.56
N LYS A 448 -24.29 -7.17 -6.25
CA LYS A 448 -24.56 -5.99 -5.39
C LYS A 448 -23.49 -4.91 -5.57
N ARG A 449 -22.26 -5.31 -5.86
CA ARG A 449 -21.14 -4.39 -6.06
C ARG A 449 -21.06 -3.81 -7.46
N TYR A 450 -21.30 -4.60 -8.52
CA TYR A 450 -21.10 -4.20 -9.91
C TYR A 450 -22.40 -3.96 -10.70
N ARG A 451 -23.54 -4.52 -10.25
CA ARG A 451 -24.83 -4.36 -10.93
C ARG A 451 -24.79 -4.71 -12.43
N TYR A 452 -25.81 -4.33 -13.19
CA TYR A 452 -25.82 -4.46 -14.66
C TYR A 452 -25.04 -3.36 -15.39
N GLN A 453 -24.69 -2.29 -14.68
CA GLN A 453 -24.12 -1.07 -15.25
C GLN A 453 -22.59 -1.04 -15.20
N TYR A 454 -21.96 -1.82 -14.31
CA TYR A 454 -20.53 -1.77 -14.09
C TYR A 454 -19.84 -3.05 -14.54
N GLN A 455 -18.64 -2.89 -15.06
CA GLN A 455 -17.77 -3.97 -15.49
C GLN A 455 -16.84 -4.41 -14.35
N PHE A 456 -16.39 -5.66 -14.40
CA PHE A 456 -15.42 -6.22 -13.46
C PHE A 456 -14.44 -7.15 -14.18
N CYS A 457 -13.29 -7.41 -13.56
CA CYS A 457 -12.28 -8.30 -14.11
C CYS A 457 -12.05 -9.52 -13.22
N SER A 458 -11.22 -10.46 -13.68
CA SER A 458 -10.91 -11.70 -12.94
C SER A 458 -10.26 -11.45 -11.58
N ILE A 459 -9.55 -10.33 -11.41
CA ILE A 459 -8.94 -9.93 -10.12
C ILE A 459 -10.02 -9.59 -9.11
N ASN A 460 -11.06 -8.86 -9.51
CA ASN A 460 -12.19 -8.50 -8.63
C ASN A 460 -12.92 -9.76 -8.13
N VAL A 461 -13.09 -10.75 -9.00
CA VAL A 461 -13.70 -12.04 -8.63
C VAL A 461 -12.75 -12.83 -7.72
N ALA A 462 -11.44 -12.84 -8.00
CA ALA A 462 -10.46 -13.51 -7.17
C ALA A 462 -10.46 -12.96 -5.74
N GLN A 463 -10.49 -11.65 -5.59
CA GLN A 463 -10.55 -10.96 -4.29
C GLN A 463 -11.85 -11.29 -3.54
N LEU A 464 -13.00 -11.15 -4.20
CA LEU A 464 -14.30 -11.38 -3.54
C LEU A 464 -14.52 -12.84 -3.14
N TYR A 465 -14.04 -13.78 -3.96
CA TYR A 465 -14.20 -15.20 -3.70
C TYR A 465 -13.08 -15.79 -2.83
N GLY A 466 -12.00 -15.02 -2.56
CA GLY A 466 -10.84 -15.50 -1.82
C GLY A 466 -10.09 -16.63 -2.54
N VAL A 467 -9.94 -16.54 -3.87
CA VAL A 467 -9.35 -17.60 -4.71
C VAL A 467 -8.26 -17.04 -5.64
N GLN A 468 -7.36 -17.88 -6.11
CA GLN A 468 -6.36 -17.52 -7.10
C GLN A 468 -6.99 -17.09 -8.44
N LYS A 469 -6.31 -16.23 -9.20
CA LYS A 469 -6.76 -15.69 -10.51
C LYS A 469 -7.19 -16.77 -11.51
N SER A 470 -6.48 -17.89 -11.56
CA SER A 470 -6.83 -19.04 -12.40
C SER A 470 -8.20 -19.64 -12.04
N ARG A 471 -8.49 -19.75 -10.74
CA ARG A 471 -9.77 -20.24 -10.22
C ARG A 471 -10.89 -19.22 -10.45
N ALA A 472 -10.62 -17.93 -10.27
CA ALA A 472 -11.56 -16.85 -10.57
C ALA A 472 -11.97 -16.88 -12.05
N SER A 473 -11.02 -17.06 -12.97
CA SER A 473 -11.31 -17.22 -14.40
C SER A 473 -12.22 -18.42 -14.70
N SER A 474 -12.04 -19.53 -13.97
CA SER A 474 -12.92 -20.70 -14.09
C SER A 474 -14.34 -20.42 -13.58
N ILE A 475 -14.48 -19.66 -12.49
CA ILE A 475 -15.78 -19.22 -11.95
C ILE A 475 -16.48 -18.33 -12.97
N ILE A 476 -15.80 -17.35 -13.54
CA ILE A 476 -16.35 -16.43 -14.54
C ILE A 476 -16.83 -17.21 -15.78
N LYS A 477 -16.03 -18.15 -16.29
CA LYS A 477 -16.44 -19.02 -17.40
C LYS A 477 -17.74 -19.76 -17.08
N ASN A 478 -17.89 -20.20 -15.84
CA ASN A 478 -19.11 -20.89 -15.40
C ASN A 478 -20.30 -19.93 -15.33
N LEU A 479 -20.11 -18.69 -14.85
CA LEU A 479 -21.16 -17.65 -14.86
C LEU A 479 -21.58 -17.27 -16.29
N ILE A 480 -20.64 -17.20 -17.23
CA ILE A 480 -20.91 -16.97 -18.66
C ILE A 480 -21.75 -18.14 -19.21
N LYS A 481 -21.36 -19.38 -18.94
CA LYS A 481 -22.08 -20.58 -19.37
C LYS A 481 -23.55 -20.59 -18.89
N HIS A 482 -23.82 -20.02 -17.73
CA HIS A 482 -25.18 -19.86 -17.19
C HIS A 482 -25.91 -18.58 -17.66
N GLY A 483 -25.30 -17.80 -18.56
CA GLY A 483 -25.89 -16.58 -19.10
C GLY A 483 -26.11 -15.47 -18.06
N LEU A 484 -25.34 -15.48 -16.97
CA LEU A 484 -25.41 -14.48 -15.90
C LEU A 484 -24.45 -13.30 -16.18
N VAL A 485 -23.35 -13.58 -16.87
CA VAL A 485 -22.29 -12.65 -17.17
C VAL A 485 -21.92 -12.76 -18.64
N THR A 486 -21.54 -11.65 -19.27
CA THR A 486 -20.96 -11.58 -20.62
C THR A 486 -19.55 -10.99 -20.54
N SER A 487 -18.76 -11.18 -21.60
CA SER A 487 -17.45 -10.55 -21.76
C SER A 487 -17.54 -9.58 -22.95
N PRO A 488 -17.80 -8.30 -22.70
CA PRO A 488 -17.84 -7.28 -23.77
C PRO A 488 -16.46 -7.13 -24.43
N GLU A 489 -15.38 -7.29 -23.67
CA GLU A 489 -13.98 -7.18 -24.11
C GLU A 489 -13.10 -8.24 -23.44
N TYR A 490 -11.88 -8.43 -23.96
CA TYR A 490 -10.95 -9.41 -23.38
C TYR A 490 -10.56 -9.03 -21.95
N GLY A 491 -10.87 -9.92 -21.00
CA GLY A 491 -10.54 -9.74 -19.57
C GLY A 491 -11.54 -8.88 -18.78
N VAL A 492 -12.58 -8.35 -19.44
CA VAL A 492 -13.63 -7.54 -18.83
C VAL A 492 -14.96 -8.29 -18.88
N TYR A 493 -15.74 -8.19 -17.81
CA TYR A 493 -16.97 -8.95 -17.61
C TYR A 493 -18.08 -8.05 -17.07
N GLN A 494 -19.33 -8.33 -17.45
CA GLN A 494 -20.49 -7.55 -17.03
C GLN A 494 -21.69 -8.48 -16.84
N PHE A 495 -22.54 -8.19 -15.85
CA PHE A 495 -23.78 -8.93 -15.65
C PHE A 495 -24.77 -8.62 -16.79
N VAL A 496 -25.48 -9.65 -17.23
CA VAL A 496 -26.47 -9.55 -18.32
C VAL A 496 -27.85 -9.30 -17.73
N LYS A 497 -28.48 -8.19 -18.14
CA LYS A 497 -29.89 -7.91 -17.90
C LYS A 497 -30.71 -8.65 -18.97
N LYS A 498 -31.62 -9.52 -18.59
CA LYS A 498 -32.56 -10.15 -19.52
C LYS A 498 -33.83 -9.35 -19.65
#